data_ad3e8996e6a8a380832885e573e7ef1e
#
_entry.id   ad3e8996e6a8a380832885e573e7ef1e
#
_cell.length_a   1.000
_cell.length_b   1.000
_cell.length_c   1.000
_cell.angle_alpha   90.00
_cell.angle_beta   90.00
_cell.angle_gamma   90.00
#
_symmetry.space_group_name_H-M   'P 1'
#
loop_
_entity.id
_entity.type
_entity.pdbx_description
1 polymer ?
#
loop_
_entity_poly.entity_id
_entity_poly.type
_entity_poly.pdbx_seq_one_letter_code
_entity_poly.pdbx_strand_id
1 'polypeptide(L)'
;MSRSVLRRFAAAPLAILVSSALLGTPAAADADDVGCPAYLNHDFRKLHASGTVNLCKAFAGKALLIVNTASHCGYTPQFQALQALHERYRERGLVVVGFPSDSFRQEADDAAETAEICYVNYGVKFTMVATSPVTGTEANPVFRELARQAREPEWNFTKYLVAADGSVQQVFDSSVNPNSREFTAAIERLLQ
;
A
#
# COMPACT_ATOMS: atom_id res chain seq x y z
N MET A 1 25.47 46.81 87.79
CA MET A 1 24.13 47.07 87.22
C MET A 1 24.26 47.03 85.73
N SER A 2 23.97 45.86 85.11
CA SER A 2 24.10 45.70 83.67
C SER A 2 22.78 45.20 83.11
N ARG A 3 22.16 45.95 82.19
CA ARG A 3 20.91 45.59 81.58
C ARG A 3 21.17 44.88 80.25
N SER A 4 20.85 43.60 80.23
CA SER A 4 20.86 42.78 79.01
C SER A 4 19.65 43.14 78.14
N VAL A 5 19.91 43.52 76.91
CA VAL A 5 18.89 43.76 75.88
C VAL A 5 18.73 42.46 75.05
N LEU A 6 17.62 41.81 75.20
CA LEU A 6 17.21 40.65 74.39
C LEU A 6 16.70 41.14 73.01
N ARG A 7 17.46 40.85 71.95
CA ARG A 7 16.99 40.99 70.57
C ARG A 7 16.17 39.75 70.15
N ARG A 8 14.91 40.00 69.87
CA ARG A 8 14.03 38.98 69.23
C ARG A 8 14.29 39.00 67.74
N PHE A 9 14.76 37.88 67.23
CA PHE A 9 14.76 37.59 65.79
C PHE A 9 13.39 37.07 65.35
N ALA A 10 12.73 37.84 64.50
CA ALA A 10 11.50 37.39 63.81
C ALA A 10 11.89 36.48 62.66
N ALA A 11 11.47 35.23 62.68
CA ALA A 11 11.59 34.32 61.57
C ALA A 11 10.43 34.55 60.59
N ALA A 12 10.72 34.95 59.36
CA ALA A 12 9.77 35.01 58.27
C ALA A 12 9.55 33.62 57.67
N PRO A 13 8.35 33.18 57.35
CA PRO A 13 8.11 31.91 56.68
C PRO A 13 8.47 32.00 55.18
N LEU A 14 9.31 31.10 54.74
CA LEU A 14 9.65 30.90 53.33
C LEU A 14 8.51 30.18 52.64
N ALA A 15 7.74 30.89 51.81
CA ALA A 15 6.72 30.29 50.99
C ALA A 15 7.35 29.52 49.80
N ILE A 16 7.29 28.23 49.83
CA ILE A 16 7.72 27.36 48.74
C ILE A 16 6.58 27.34 47.68
N LEU A 17 6.82 28.06 46.57
CA LEU A 17 5.97 27.97 45.38
C LEU A 17 6.27 26.64 44.67
N VAL A 18 5.37 25.67 44.83
CA VAL A 18 5.40 24.43 44.06
C VAL A 18 4.84 24.71 42.67
N SER A 19 5.70 24.96 41.69
CA SER A 19 5.31 25.01 40.28
C SER A 19 4.96 23.61 39.79
N SER A 20 3.66 23.33 39.65
CA SER A 20 3.15 22.12 38.99
C SER A 20 3.41 22.24 37.50
N ALA A 21 4.51 21.68 37.02
CA ALA A 21 4.72 21.47 35.59
C ALA A 21 3.73 20.41 35.10
N LEU A 22 2.74 20.82 34.33
CA LEU A 22 1.89 19.94 33.53
C LEU A 22 2.78 19.27 32.48
N LEU A 23 3.24 18.07 32.77
CA LEU A 23 3.82 17.16 31.77
C LEU A 23 2.70 16.78 30.81
N GLY A 24 2.59 17.52 29.69
CA GLY A 24 1.77 17.09 28.57
C GLY A 24 2.25 15.74 28.10
N THR A 25 1.41 14.71 28.26
CA THR A 25 1.63 13.41 27.63
C THR A 25 1.73 13.64 26.12
N PRO A 26 2.82 13.21 25.43
CA PRO A 26 2.82 13.21 23.97
C PRO A 26 1.66 12.35 23.52
N ALA A 27 0.81 12.90 22.65
CA ALA A 27 -0.21 12.12 21.95
C ALA A 27 0.51 10.91 21.33
N ALA A 28 0.04 9.71 21.64
CA ALA A 28 0.53 8.51 20.97
C ALA A 28 0.31 8.73 19.48
N ALA A 29 1.39 8.92 18.72
CA ALA A 29 1.33 8.81 17.28
C ALA A 29 0.80 7.40 16.99
N ASP A 30 -0.28 7.33 16.22
CA ASP A 30 -0.86 6.06 15.82
C ASP A 30 0.25 5.20 15.22
N ALA A 31 0.54 4.06 15.84
CA ALA A 31 1.58 3.13 15.44
C ALA A 31 1.32 2.50 14.04
N ASP A 32 0.17 2.82 13.43
CA ASP A 32 -0.31 2.28 12.16
C ASP A 32 0.25 3.01 10.91
N ASP A 33 1.01 4.11 11.06
CA ASP A 33 1.48 4.91 9.92
C ASP A 33 3.02 5.01 9.78
N VAL A 34 3.78 4.22 10.52
CA VAL A 34 5.25 4.23 10.43
C VAL A 34 5.67 3.41 9.22
N GLY A 35 5.83 4.08 8.10
CA GLY A 35 6.57 3.56 6.94
C GLY A 35 5.75 3.16 5.72
N CYS A 36 4.42 3.36 5.70
CA CYS A 36 3.65 3.05 4.49
C CYS A 36 3.54 4.27 3.56
N PRO A 37 3.85 4.11 2.26
CA PRO A 37 3.71 5.18 1.29
C PRO A 37 2.28 5.70 1.19
N ALA A 38 2.10 7.03 1.22
CA ALA A 38 0.79 7.68 1.22
C ALA A 38 -0.13 7.22 0.07
N TYR A 39 0.44 6.92 -1.10
CA TYR A 39 -0.31 6.48 -2.27
C TYR A 39 -0.91 5.06 -2.14
N LEU A 40 -0.41 4.25 -1.22
CA LEU A 40 -0.97 2.94 -0.86
C LEU A 40 -2.00 3.04 0.26
N ASN A 41 -2.04 4.16 1.00
CA ASN A 41 -2.97 4.38 2.11
C ASN A 41 -4.33 4.88 1.62
N HIS A 42 -4.95 4.12 0.74
CA HIS A 42 -6.29 4.35 0.23
C HIS A 42 -7.15 3.10 0.35
N ASP A 43 -8.44 3.29 0.62
CA ASP A 43 -9.41 2.21 0.68
C ASP A 43 -9.98 1.94 -0.71
N PHE A 44 -9.67 0.79 -1.27
CA PHE A 44 -10.22 0.31 -2.53
C PHE A 44 -11.36 -0.66 -2.26
N ARG A 45 -12.49 -0.51 -2.97
CA ARG A 45 -13.54 -1.55 -2.94
C ARG A 45 -12.96 -2.84 -3.51
N LYS A 46 -13.30 -3.96 -2.91
CA LYS A 46 -12.94 -5.28 -3.46
C LYS A 46 -13.78 -5.57 -4.69
N LEU A 47 -13.21 -6.27 -5.65
CA LEU A 47 -13.94 -6.72 -6.84
C LEU A 47 -15.07 -7.65 -6.42
N HIS A 48 -16.31 -7.31 -6.82
CA HIS A 48 -17.53 -8.09 -6.61
C HIS A 48 -17.66 -8.70 -5.20
N ALA A 49 -17.25 -7.98 -4.17
CA ALA A 49 -17.34 -8.40 -2.78
C ALA A 49 -17.68 -7.21 -1.88
N SER A 50 -18.20 -7.50 -0.69
CA SER A 50 -18.42 -6.46 0.32
C SER A 50 -17.10 -5.97 0.92
N GLY A 51 -17.07 -4.68 1.28
CA GLY A 51 -15.97 -4.06 1.97
C GLY A 51 -14.85 -3.54 1.09
N THR A 52 -13.83 -3.05 1.75
CA THR A 52 -12.65 -2.43 1.15
C THR A 52 -11.37 -3.17 1.52
N VAL A 53 -10.30 -2.86 0.81
CA VAL A 53 -8.93 -3.21 1.18
C VAL A 53 -8.10 -1.93 1.16
N ASN A 54 -7.41 -1.65 2.25
CA ASN A 54 -6.39 -0.62 2.32
C ASN A 54 -5.04 -1.32 2.11
N LEU A 55 -4.32 -0.93 1.04
CA LEU A 55 -3.10 -1.64 0.66
C LEU A 55 -2.00 -1.47 1.71
N CYS A 56 -1.95 -0.32 2.39
CA CYS A 56 -1.07 -0.09 3.51
C CYS A 56 -1.33 -1.06 4.66
N LYS A 57 -2.56 -1.04 5.17
CA LYS A 57 -2.95 -1.86 6.34
C LYS A 57 -2.84 -3.35 6.07
N ALA A 58 -3.19 -3.76 4.84
CA ALA A 58 -3.19 -5.17 4.48
C ALA A 58 -1.79 -5.72 4.16
N PHE A 59 -0.89 -4.88 3.65
CA PHE A 59 0.36 -5.35 3.04
C PHE A 59 1.61 -4.58 3.49
N ALA A 60 1.56 -3.88 4.64
CA ALA A 60 2.70 -3.17 5.19
C ALA A 60 3.96 -4.04 5.24
N GLY A 61 5.09 -3.49 4.81
CA GLY A 61 6.39 -4.18 4.83
C GLY A 61 6.56 -5.29 3.78
N LYS A 62 5.61 -5.45 2.84
CA LYS A 62 5.69 -6.43 1.76
C LYS A 62 5.98 -5.76 0.43
N ALA A 63 6.71 -6.48 -0.43
CA ALA A 63 6.85 -6.10 -1.83
C ALA A 63 5.52 -6.33 -2.57
N LEU A 64 5.18 -5.45 -3.52
CA LEU A 64 3.95 -5.56 -4.29
C LEU A 64 4.25 -5.80 -5.77
N LEU A 65 3.47 -6.67 -6.39
CA LEU A 65 3.32 -6.78 -7.82
C LEU A 65 1.96 -6.20 -8.20
N ILE A 66 1.97 -4.97 -8.68
CA ILE A 66 0.75 -4.23 -9.08
C ILE A 66 0.55 -4.40 -10.57
N VAL A 67 -0.65 -4.83 -10.99
CA VAL A 67 -0.97 -5.13 -12.39
C VAL A 67 -2.31 -4.50 -12.75
N ASN A 68 -2.37 -3.72 -13.83
CA ASN A 68 -3.64 -3.34 -14.43
C ASN A 68 -4.16 -4.47 -15.32
N THR A 69 -5.40 -4.87 -15.14
CA THR A 69 -5.98 -6.04 -15.79
C THR A 69 -7.18 -5.67 -16.65
N ALA A 70 -7.58 -6.57 -17.54
CA ALA A 70 -8.80 -6.46 -18.30
C ALA A 70 -9.35 -7.86 -18.67
N SER A 71 -10.68 -7.94 -18.79
CA SER A 71 -11.42 -9.20 -19.02
C SER A 71 -11.29 -9.71 -20.45
N HIS A 72 -11.25 -8.82 -21.44
CA HIS A 72 -11.33 -9.15 -22.88
C HIS A 72 -10.03 -8.82 -23.64
N CYS A 73 -8.89 -8.96 -22.98
CA CYS A 73 -7.58 -8.68 -23.53
C CYS A 73 -6.89 -9.96 -24.03
N GLY A 74 -6.09 -9.86 -25.08
CA GLY A 74 -5.22 -10.97 -25.51
C GLY A 74 -4.24 -11.46 -24.44
N TYR A 75 -3.96 -10.63 -23.43
CA TYR A 75 -3.10 -10.98 -22.30
C TYR A 75 -3.87 -11.52 -21.07
N THR A 76 -5.19 -11.61 -21.09
CA THR A 76 -6.00 -12.15 -19.99
C THR A 76 -5.55 -13.53 -19.49
N PRO A 77 -5.04 -14.44 -20.36
CA PRO A 77 -4.47 -15.71 -19.90
C PRO A 77 -3.28 -15.57 -18.94
N GLN A 78 -2.64 -14.39 -18.85
CA GLN A 78 -1.57 -14.16 -17.86
C GLN A 78 -2.05 -14.23 -16.41
N PHE A 79 -3.35 -14.17 -16.14
CA PHE A 79 -3.89 -14.42 -14.80
C PHE A 79 -3.41 -15.74 -14.20
N GLN A 80 -3.27 -16.80 -15.01
CA GLN A 80 -2.76 -18.08 -14.53
C GLN A 80 -1.31 -17.98 -14.03
N ALA A 81 -0.46 -17.28 -14.79
CA ALA A 81 0.93 -17.06 -14.39
C ALA A 81 1.06 -16.14 -13.17
N LEU A 82 0.23 -15.09 -13.08
CA LEU A 82 0.18 -14.21 -11.92
C LEU A 82 -0.29 -14.95 -10.67
N GLN A 83 -1.28 -15.85 -10.82
CA GLN A 83 -1.74 -16.69 -9.71
C GLN A 83 -0.65 -17.67 -9.25
N ALA A 84 0.08 -18.27 -10.17
CA ALA A 84 1.21 -19.14 -9.84
C ALA A 84 2.32 -18.38 -9.10
N LEU A 85 2.63 -17.13 -9.50
CA LEU A 85 3.55 -16.26 -8.77
C LEU A 85 3.05 -15.92 -7.37
N HIS A 86 1.76 -15.59 -7.25
CA HIS A 86 1.16 -15.32 -5.94
C HIS A 86 1.34 -16.52 -5.01
N GLU A 87 1.02 -17.73 -5.43
CA GLU A 87 1.16 -18.93 -4.62
C GLU A 87 2.61 -19.20 -4.24
N ARG A 88 3.54 -19.00 -5.16
CA ARG A 88 4.97 -19.25 -4.96
C ARG A 88 5.62 -18.27 -3.99
N TYR A 89 5.26 -16.98 -4.05
CA TYR A 89 6.02 -15.91 -3.38
C TYR A 89 5.30 -15.25 -2.21
N ARG A 90 4.00 -15.50 -1.96
CA ARG A 90 3.24 -14.85 -0.89
C ARG A 90 3.87 -15.05 0.49
N GLU A 91 4.35 -16.26 0.78
CA GLU A 91 5.00 -16.58 2.06
C GLU A 91 6.43 -16.00 2.15
N ARG A 92 6.97 -15.56 1.02
CA ARG A 92 8.26 -14.90 0.92
C ARG A 92 8.16 -13.37 0.90
N GLY A 93 6.95 -12.83 1.05
CA GLY A 93 6.72 -11.40 1.20
C GLY A 93 6.33 -10.66 -0.08
N LEU A 94 5.99 -11.34 -1.19
CA LEU A 94 5.40 -10.72 -2.37
C LEU A 94 3.89 -10.81 -2.33
N VAL A 95 3.23 -9.69 -2.56
CA VAL A 95 1.77 -9.61 -2.74
C VAL A 95 1.43 -9.20 -4.16
N VAL A 96 0.55 -9.95 -4.82
CA VAL A 96 0.00 -9.57 -6.13
C VAL A 96 -1.31 -8.81 -5.91
N VAL A 97 -1.47 -7.66 -6.58
CA VAL A 97 -2.69 -6.85 -6.55
C VAL A 97 -3.11 -6.52 -7.98
N GLY A 98 -4.31 -6.93 -8.36
CA GLY A 98 -4.89 -6.66 -9.66
C GLY A 98 -5.85 -5.48 -9.61
N PHE A 99 -5.73 -4.62 -10.61
CA PHE A 99 -6.57 -3.44 -10.83
C PHE A 99 -7.29 -3.58 -12.18
N PRO A 100 -8.52 -4.12 -12.22
CA PRO A 100 -9.34 -4.12 -13.41
C PRO A 100 -9.56 -2.69 -13.92
N SER A 101 -9.44 -2.49 -15.22
CA SER A 101 -9.56 -1.15 -15.80
C SER A 101 -10.06 -1.18 -17.24
N ASP A 102 -10.99 -0.30 -17.55
CA ASP A 102 -11.43 -0.04 -18.90
C ASP A 102 -10.68 1.11 -19.61
N SER A 103 -9.56 1.57 -19.06
CA SER A 103 -8.73 2.62 -19.68
C SER A 103 -8.32 2.27 -21.13
N PHE A 104 -8.28 1.00 -21.47
CA PHE A 104 -7.95 0.49 -22.82
C PHE A 104 -9.15 -0.18 -23.51
N ARG A 105 -10.38 0.01 -23.03
CA ARG A 105 -11.65 -0.46 -23.62
C ARG A 105 -11.70 -1.98 -23.82
N GLN A 106 -11.22 -2.72 -22.84
CA GLN A 106 -11.20 -4.19 -22.84
C GLN A 106 -11.63 -4.80 -21.50
N GLU A 107 -12.22 -4.01 -20.62
CA GLU A 107 -12.79 -4.54 -19.38
C GLU A 107 -14.28 -4.90 -19.61
N ALA A 108 -14.80 -5.83 -18.83
CA ALA A 108 -16.22 -6.17 -18.82
C ALA A 108 -17.04 -4.98 -18.29
N ASP A 109 -18.29 -4.87 -18.76
CA ASP A 109 -19.18 -3.77 -18.41
C ASP A 109 -19.63 -3.82 -16.94
N ASP A 110 -19.62 -5.01 -16.32
CA ASP A 110 -20.02 -5.17 -14.93
C ASP A 110 -19.01 -5.97 -14.09
N ALA A 111 -19.07 -5.73 -12.77
CA ALA A 111 -18.15 -6.34 -11.82
C ALA A 111 -18.40 -7.85 -11.62
N ALA A 112 -19.57 -8.37 -11.92
CA ALA A 112 -19.86 -9.80 -11.80
C ALA A 112 -19.18 -10.58 -12.92
N GLU A 113 -19.23 -10.08 -14.16
CA GLU A 113 -18.50 -10.66 -15.27
C GLU A 113 -16.99 -10.60 -15.07
N THR A 114 -16.45 -9.44 -14.64
CA THR A 114 -15.03 -9.32 -14.28
C THR A 114 -14.63 -10.37 -13.23
N ALA A 115 -15.45 -10.55 -12.20
CA ALA A 115 -15.18 -11.50 -11.12
C ALA A 115 -15.27 -12.96 -11.62
N GLU A 116 -16.25 -13.28 -12.48
CA GLU A 116 -16.36 -14.61 -13.08
C GLU A 116 -15.10 -14.96 -13.89
N ILE A 117 -14.66 -14.03 -14.74
CA ILE A 117 -13.45 -14.23 -15.53
C ILE A 117 -12.24 -14.44 -14.61
N CYS A 118 -12.00 -13.54 -13.65
CA CYS A 118 -10.84 -13.63 -12.78
C CYS A 118 -10.89 -14.85 -11.86
N TYR A 119 -11.97 -15.00 -11.10
CA TYR A 119 -12.02 -15.96 -9.99
C TYR A 119 -12.42 -17.36 -10.45
N VAL A 120 -13.37 -17.47 -11.38
CA VAL A 120 -13.88 -18.77 -11.83
C VAL A 120 -13.03 -19.31 -12.99
N ASN A 121 -12.85 -18.53 -14.05
CA ASN A 121 -12.21 -19.02 -15.27
C ASN A 121 -10.69 -19.15 -15.11
N TYR A 122 -10.04 -18.24 -14.35
CA TYR A 122 -8.59 -18.23 -14.14
C TYR A 122 -8.14 -18.62 -12.73
N GLY A 123 -9.08 -18.83 -11.80
CA GLY A 123 -8.79 -19.28 -10.43
C GLY A 123 -7.97 -18.28 -9.60
N VAL A 124 -8.09 -16.97 -9.87
CA VAL A 124 -7.37 -15.91 -9.14
C VAL A 124 -7.75 -15.93 -7.67
N LYS A 125 -6.75 -15.92 -6.79
CA LYS A 125 -6.89 -15.84 -5.33
C LYS A 125 -6.18 -14.65 -4.72
N PHE A 126 -5.37 -13.94 -5.51
CA PHE A 126 -4.76 -12.70 -5.05
C PHE A 126 -5.79 -11.56 -5.04
N THR A 127 -5.43 -10.45 -4.40
CA THR A 127 -6.31 -9.31 -4.22
C THR A 127 -6.66 -8.67 -5.57
N MET A 128 -7.97 -8.60 -5.87
CA MET A 128 -8.51 -7.81 -6.97
C MET A 128 -9.36 -6.68 -6.39
N VAL A 129 -9.14 -5.46 -6.87
CA VAL A 129 -9.96 -4.30 -6.49
C VAL A 129 -11.02 -4.02 -7.54
N ALA A 130 -12.01 -3.19 -7.20
CA ALA A 130 -13.04 -2.79 -8.15
C ALA A 130 -12.43 -2.00 -9.32
N THR A 131 -13.04 -2.12 -10.49
CA THR A 131 -12.64 -1.44 -11.72
C THR A 131 -12.46 0.07 -11.49
N SER A 132 -11.35 0.60 -11.98
CA SER A 132 -11.01 2.02 -11.88
C SER A 132 -10.07 2.45 -13.00
N PRO A 133 -10.03 3.75 -13.38
CA PRO A 133 -9.07 4.25 -14.34
C PRO A 133 -7.62 4.09 -13.86
N VAL A 134 -6.71 3.76 -14.78
CA VAL A 134 -5.26 3.58 -14.51
C VAL A 134 -4.37 4.51 -15.34
N THR A 135 -4.97 5.35 -16.21
CA THR A 135 -4.26 6.32 -17.06
C THR A 135 -4.91 7.70 -16.98
N GLY A 136 -4.14 8.73 -17.32
CA GLY A 136 -4.60 10.11 -17.41
C GLY A 136 -4.94 10.74 -16.06
N THR A 137 -5.65 11.87 -16.11
CA THR A 137 -6.00 12.67 -14.91
C THR A 137 -6.93 11.94 -13.94
N GLU A 138 -7.73 11.01 -14.44
CA GLU A 138 -8.69 10.22 -13.67
C GLU A 138 -8.09 8.95 -13.06
N ALA A 139 -6.82 8.67 -13.33
CA ALA A 139 -6.13 7.50 -12.76
C ALA A 139 -6.27 7.46 -11.24
N ASN A 140 -6.49 6.28 -10.69
CA ASN A 140 -6.56 6.11 -9.24
C ASN A 140 -5.24 6.50 -8.55
N PRO A 141 -5.22 6.76 -7.24
CA PRO A 141 -4.04 7.26 -6.53
C PRO A 141 -2.78 6.41 -6.72
N VAL A 142 -2.94 5.09 -6.78
CA VAL A 142 -1.83 4.16 -6.98
C VAL A 142 -1.20 4.37 -8.35
N PHE A 143 -1.98 4.35 -9.42
CA PHE A 143 -1.46 4.48 -10.77
C PHE A 143 -0.94 5.88 -11.09
N ARG A 144 -1.49 6.95 -10.48
CA ARG A 144 -0.87 8.28 -10.58
C ARG A 144 0.55 8.30 -10.02
N GLU A 145 0.75 7.66 -8.88
CA GLU A 145 2.09 7.61 -8.28
C GLU A 145 3.04 6.69 -9.03
N LEU A 146 2.58 5.53 -9.50
CA LEU A 146 3.38 4.64 -10.37
C LEU A 146 3.83 5.35 -11.65
N ALA A 147 2.92 6.15 -12.26
CA ALA A 147 3.25 6.98 -13.41
C ALA A 147 4.31 8.03 -13.10
N ARG A 148 4.21 8.67 -11.93
CA ARG A 148 5.19 9.68 -11.47
C ARG A 148 6.57 9.07 -11.20
N GLN A 149 6.63 7.88 -10.63
CA GLN A 149 7.89 7.20 -10.31
C GLN A 149 8.55 6.55 -11.53
N ALA A 150 7.76 6.10 -12.50
CA ALA A 150 8.27 5.41 -13.67
C ALA A 150 7.56 5.85 -14.95
N ARG A 151 6.39 5.29 -15.24
CA ARG A 151 5.56 5.64 -16.40
C ARG A 151 4.14 5.13 -16.23
N GLU A 152 3.18 5.67 -16.99
CA GLU A 152 1.84 5.11 -17.11
C GLU A 152 1.87 3.72 -17.77
N PRO A 153 0.85 2.87 -17.51
CA PRO A 153 0.69 1.65 -18.27
C PRO A 153 0.37 1.98 -19.73
N GLU A 154 1.10 1.38 -20.66
CA GLU A 154 0.86 1.56 -22.09
C GLU A 154 -0.23 0.64 -22.62
N TRP A 155 -0.53 -0.44 -21.92
CA TRP A 155 -1.57 -1.39 -22.25
C TRP A 155 -2.02 -2.19 -21.02
N ASN A 156 -3.06 -3.02 -21.17
CA ASN A 156 -3.48 -3.97 -20.13
C ASN A 156 -2.37 -4.96 -19.79
N PHE A 157 -2.32 -5.42 -18.55
CA PHE A 157 -1.29 -6.32 -18.02
C PHE A 157 0.13 -5.73 -18.04
N THR A 158 0.28 -4.41 -17.88
CA THR A 158 1.53 -3.79 -17.44
C THR A 158 1.74 -4.14 -15.96
N LYS A 159 2.95 -4.54 -15.59
CA LYS A 159 3.28 -4.99 -14.24
C LYS A 159 4.31 -4.06 -13.61
N TYR A 160 4.04 -3.62 -12.38
CA TYR A 160 4.93 -2.80 -11.57
C TYR A 160 5.42 -3.62 -10.38
N LEU A 161 6.72 -3.81 -10.29
CA LEU A 161 7.36 -4.43 -9.14
C LEU A 161 7.76 -3.32 -8.18
N VAL A 162 7.17 -3.32 -6.98
CA VAL A 162 7.27 -2.26 -5.99
C VAL A 162 7.88 -2.83 -4.72
N ALA A 163 8.90 -2.16 -4.19
CA ALA A 163 9.54 -2.53 -2.93
C ALA A 163 8.64 -2.22 -1.73
N ALA A 164 8.99 -2.75 -0.56
CA ALA A 164 8.23 -2.56 0.68
C ALA A 164 8.15 -1.09 1.12
N ASP A 165 9.10 -0.25 0.70
CA ASP A 165 9.10 1.20 0.93
C ASP A 165 8.24 1.98 -0.08
N GLY A 166 7.61 1.28 -1.04
CA GLY A 166 6.76 1.87 -2.07
C GLY A 166 7.51 2.40 -3.29
N SER A 167 8.80 2.20 -3.40
CA SER A 167 9.57 2.58 -4.60
C SER A 167 9.36 1.56 -5.72
N VAL A 168 9.12 2.06 -6.95
CA VAL A 168 9.03 1.21 -8.15
C VAL A 168 10.43 0.72 -8.51
N GLN A 169 10.62 -0.59 -8.48
CA GLN A 169 11.91 -1.21 -8.82
C GLN A 169 12.02 -1.56 -10.29
N GLN A 170 10.92 -2.01 -10.89
CA GLN A 170 10.90 -2.36 -12.31
C GLN A 170 9.47 -2.30 -12.86
N VAL A 171 9.34 -1.92 -14.13
CA VAL A 171 8.08 -2.00 -14.89
C VAL A 171 8.30 -2.99 -16.02
N PHE A 172 7.33 -3.88 -16.20
CA PHE A 172 7.31 -4.85 -17.29
C PHE A 172 6.12 -4.60 -18.20
N ASP A 173 6.36 -4.63 -19.48
CA ASP A 173 5.32 -4.49 -20.49
C ASP A 173 4.36 -5.66 -20.50
N SER A 174 3.21 -5.44 -21.12
CA SER A 174 2.15 -6.46 -21.27
C SER A 174 2.66 -7.76 -21.85
N SER A 175 3.57 -7.69 -22.83
CA SER A 175 4.14 -8.84 -23.53
C SER A 175 5.06 -9.71 -22.67
N VAL A 176 5.61 -9.18 -21.58
CA VAL A 176 6.50 -9.95 -20.70
C VAL A 176 5.70 -10.97 -19.91
N ASN A 177 5.96 -12.24 -20.16
CA ASN A 177 5.27 -13.33 -19.46
C ASN A 177 5.73 -13.39 -17.99
N PRO A 178 4.80 -13.40 -17.01
CA PRO A 178 5.15 -13.49 -15.60
C PRO A 178 5.97 -14.75 -15.22
N ASN A 179 5.88 -15.83 -16.00
CA ASN A 179 6.71 -17.04 -15.81
C ASN A 179 8.10 -16.94 -16.45
N SER A 180 8.46 -15.84 -17.12
CA SER A 180 9.77 -15.69 -17.74
C SER A 180 10.90 -15.69 -16.70
N ARG A 181 12.09 -16.12 -17.12
CA ARG A 181 13.28 -16.08 -16.26
C ARG A 181 13.61 -14.63 -15.83
N GLU A 182 13.47 -13.69 -16.73
CA GLU A 182 13.69 -12.26 -16.45
C GLU A 182 12.79 -11.77 -15.32
N PHE A 183 11.48 -12.05 -15.42
CA PHE A 183 10.49 -11.62 -14.46
C PHE A 183 10.72 -12.25 -13.08
N THR A 184 10.92 -13.58 -13.06
CA THR A 184 11.17 -14.27 -11.79
C THR A 184 12.49 -13.87 -11.14
N ALA A 185 13.54 -13.60 -11.93
CA ALA A 185 14.81 -13.11 -11.40
C ALA A 185 14.70 -11.71 -10.79
N ALA A 186 13.84 -10.84 -11.32
CA ALA A 186 13.59 -9.53 -10.72
C ALA A 186 12.89 -9.66 -9.36
N ILE A 187 11.89 -10.54 -9.26
CA ILE A 187 11.23 -10.84 -7.98
C ILE A 187 12.25 -11.39 -6.96
N GLU A 188 13.08 -12.36 -7.37
CA GLU A 188 14.08 -12.97 -6.47
C GLU A 188 15.08 -11.92 -5.94
N ARG A 189 15.49 -10.97 -6.77
CA ARG A 189 16.37 -9.87 -6.32
C ARG A 189 15.70 -8.94 -5.32
N LEU A 190 14.39 -8.68 -5.52
CA LEU A 190 13.64 -7.79 -4.63
C LEU A 190 13.40 -8.41 -3.25
N LEU A 191 13.31 -9.74 -3.17
CA LEU A 191 12.97 -10.47 -1.93
C LEU A 191 14.20 -10.97 -1.15
N GLN A 192 15.41 -10.58 -1.56
CA GLN A 192 16.65 -10.86 -0.82
C GLN A 192 16.85 -9.89 0.34
#